data_05cda457b039fd5a4bb365e0fe7f545d
#
_entry.id   05cda457b039fd5a4bb365e0fe7f545d
#
_cell.length_a   1.000
_cell.length_b   1.000
_cell.length_c   1.000
_cell.angle_alpha   90.00
_cell.angle_beta   90.00
_cell.angle_gamma   90.00
#
_symmetry.space_group_name_H-M   'P 1'
#
loop_
_entity.id
_entity.type
_entity.pdbx_description
1 polymer ?
#
loop_
_entity_poly.entity_id
_entity_poly.type
_entity_poly.pdbx_seq_one_letter_code
_entity_poly.pdbx_strand_id
1 'polypeptide(L)'
;MVVQQHRSGGGVRVVRALAAVGVAAAAAGCAGGGGVDRATAAADARDGGAEVVRRAAAVLAGDGVASAEVSTSMETAAGGTRVTIRGSGAYDFRAGSGRLKVVLPPDAAGEEEHRPITELLAPGALYMMNRGAGVPADKWVRIDTTALEDGNLVTGGVTDPLAAAELLRGAGAVTYVGETDVAGVTVRHYRGTADIGRAARLAGPGARAALGAAAKGFRTRTVPFDAYLDEQGRLRKVRHRFSFANEGPAAEVVSTTLLYGFGAPVTVRLPHDRDIYTGEIEQGRA
;
A
#
# COMPACT_ATOMS: atom_id res chain seq x y z
N MET A 1 -30.49 33.93 33.06
CA MET A 1 -30.89 33.38 34.35
C MET A 1 -29.72 32.45 34.73
N VAL A 2 -28.69 33.01 35.22
CA VAL A 2 -28.23 33.45 36.52
C VAL A 2 -28.38 32.34 37.59
N VAL A 3 -27.22 32.11 38.17
CA VAL A 3 -26.88 31.79 39.57
C VAL A 3 -26.64 30.31 39.85
N GLN A 4 -25.63 29.83 40.56
CA GLN A 4 -24.55 30.45 41.33
C GLN A 4 -23.61 29.35 41.86
N GLN A 5 -22.44 29.73 42.15
CA GLN A 5 -21.35 29.01 42.82
C GLN A 5 -21.74 28.45 44.20
N HIS A 6 -21.07 27.36 44.61
CA HIS A 6 -20.62 27.29 46.01
C HIS A 6 -19.24 26.60 46.14
N ARG A 7 -18.35 27.35 46.79
CA ARG A 7 -17.07 26.95 47.38
C ARG A 7 -17.30 26.44 48.80
N SER A 8 -16.50 25.47 49.23
CA SER A 8 -15.93 25.29 50.57
C SER A 8 -14.97 24.12 50.53
N GLY A 9 -13.72 24.08 50.90
CA GLY A 9 -13.01 24.84 51.94
C GLY A 9 -12.73 23.97 53.14
N GLY A 10 -11.46 23.53 53.33
CA GLY A 10 -10.92 22.86 54.51
C GLY A 10 -9.94 21.76 54.13
N GLY A 11 -8.71 21.74 54.37
CA GLY A 11 -7.77 22.37 55.29
C GLY A 11 -7.36 21.43 56.43
N VAL A 12 -6.03 21.22 56.61
CA VAL A 12 -5.35 20.78 57.84
C VAL A 12 -4.96 19.27 57.85
N ARG A 13 -3.79 18.79 58.12
CA ARG A 13 -2.48 19.14 58.67
C ARG A 13 -1.58 17.88 58.67
N VAL A 14 -0.41 18.06 58.25
CA VAL A 14 0.92 17.58 58.66
C VAL A 14 0.98 16.74 59.96
N VAL A 15 1.59 15.54 59.89
CA VAL A 15 2.43 14.99 60.92
C VAL A 15 3.65 14.32 60.29
N ARG A 16 4.81 14.84 60.68
CA ARG A 16 6.12 14.21 60.49
C ARG A 16 6.36 13.17 61.61
N ALA A 17 6.93 12.01 61.24
CA ALA A 17 7.71 11.23 62.17
C ALA A 17 8.89 10.62 61.44
N LEU A 18 10.07 11.01 61.88
CA LEU A 18 11.38 10.43 61.60
C LEU A 18 11.57 9.19 62.47
N ALA A 19 12.10 8.12 61.93
CA ALA A 19 12.95 7.17 62.63
C ALA A 19 13.89 6.48 61.64
N ALA A 20 15.17 6.76 61.79
CA ALA A 20 16.26 6.06 61.14
C ALA A 20 16.65 4.86 62.03
N VAL A 21 17.03 3.74 61.44
CA VAL A 21 18.16 2.90 61.82
C VAL A 21 18.48 1.97 60.65
N GLY A 22 19.73 1.93 60.29
CA GLY A 22 20.35 1.23 59.22
C GLY A 22 20.72 -0.21 59.49
N VAL A 23 20.92 -0.97 58.47
CA VAL A 23 21.92 -2.02 58.36
C VAL A 23 22.42 -2.11 56.94
N ALA A 24 23.72 -1.92 56.74
CA ALA A 24 24.41 -2.17 55.49
C ALA A 24 24.52 -3.68 55.27
N ALA A 25 24.09 -4.16 54.13
CA ALA A 25 24.52 -5.42 53.56
C ALA A 25 24.96 -5.17 52.10
N ALA A 26 26.26 -5.20 51.92
CA ALA A 26 26.88 -5.21 50.59
C ALA A 26 26.57 -6.53 49.93
N ALA A 27 25.73 -6.49 48.90
CA ALA A 27 25.65 -7.53 47.88
C ALA A 27 26.13 -6.90 46.57
N ALA A 28 27.37 -7.20 46.21
CA ALA A 28 27.86 -6.96 44.86
C ALA A 28 27.07 -7.87 43.91
N GLY A 29 26.04 -7.30 43.29
CA GLY A 29 25.28 -7.90 42.21
C GLY A 29 25.52 -7.08 40.94
N CYS A 30 26.19 -7.69 39.98
CA CYS A 30 26.37 -7.16 38.65
C CYS A 30 25.00 -6.78 38.02
N ALA A 31 24.64 -5.53 38.07
CA ALA A 31 23.53 -4.95 37.35
C ALA A 31 24.07 -4.05 36.22
N GLY A 32 24.66 -4.70 35.23
CA GLY A 32 25.09 -4.04 34.00
C GLY A 32 24.73 -4.94 32.83
N GLY A 33 23.67 -4.69 32.10
CA GLY A 33 23.40 -5.40 30.85
C GLY A 33 21.99 -5.40 30.31
N GLY A 34 20.97 -5.06 31.11
CA GLY A 34 19.58 -5.27 30.65
C GLY A 34 19.02 -4.21 29.72
N GLY A 35 19.68 -3.10 29.47
CA GLY A 35 19.18 -2.02 28.62
C GLY A 35 19.70 -2.10 27.20
N VAL A 36 20.94 -2.53 27.03
CA VAL A 36 21.57 -2.62 25.70
C VAL A 36 21.05 -3.83 24.96
N ASP A 37 20.82 -4.96 25.65
CA ASP A 37 20.31 -6.20 25.04
C ASP A 37 18.86 -6.08 24.55
N ARG A 38 18.03 -5.32 25.23
CA ARG A 38 16.67 -5.04 24.74
C ARG A 38 16.65 -4.12 23.54
N ALA A 39 17.51 -3.13 23.48
CA ALA A 39 17.59 -2.21 22.34
C ALA A 39 18.15 -2.92 21.11
N THR A 40 19.16 -3.78 21.25
CA THR A 40 19.71 -4.60 20.17
C THR A 40 18.71 -5.67 19.72
N ALA A 41 18.09 -6.41 20.62
CA ALA A 41 17.05 -7.39 20.28
C ALA A 41 15.84 -6.75 19.58
N ALA A 42 15.44 -5.53 19.96
CA ALA A 42 14.38 -4.78 19.29
C ALA A 42 14.83 -4.23 17.92
N ALA A 43 16.10 -3.89 17.75
CA ALA A 43 16.68 -3.51 16.45
C ALA A 43 16.77 -4.72 15.52
N ASP A 44 17.28 -5.85 16.00
CA ASP A 44 17.38 -7.10 15.25
C ASP A 44 16.00 -7.64 14.83
N ALA A 45 15.00 -7.53 15.71
CA ALA A 45 13.61 -7.89 15.37
C ALA A 45 13.00 -6.96 14.32
N ARG A 46 13.36 -5.67 14.31
CA ARG A 46 12.92 -4.70 13.30
C ARG A 46 13.61 -4.95 11.95
N ASP A 47 14.91 -5.21 11.96
CA ASP A 47 15.67 -5.51 10.75
C ASP A 47 15.23 -6.84 10.13
N GLY A 48 14.95 -7.86 10.94
CA GLY A 48 14.36 -9.11 10.50
C GLY A 48 12.98 -8.95 9.87
N GLY A 49 12.11 -8.10 10.44
CA GLY A 49 10.79 -7.79 9.88
C GLY A 49 10.88 -7.08 8.54
N ALA A 50 11.79 -6.12 8.39
CA ALA A 50 11.99 -5.41 7.13
C ALA A 50 12.52 -6.34 6.03
N GLU A 51 13.42 -7.25 6.37
CA GLU A 51 13.96 -8.21 5.40
C GLU A 51 12.88 -9.19 4.92
N VAL A 52 12.05 -9.71 5.82
CA VAL A 52 10.93 -10.59 5.48
C VAL A 52 9.97 -9.90 4.49
N VAL A 53 9.60 -8.65 4.77
CA VAL A 53 8.70 -7.87 3.90
C VAL A 53 9.35 -7.56 2.54
N ARG A 54 10.64 -7.21 2.50
CA ARG A 54 11.35 -6.92 1.24
C ARG A 54 11.43 -8.13 0.32
N ARG A 55 11.45 -9.35 0.86
CA ARG A 55 11.47 -10.58 0.07
C ARG A 55 10.13 -10.92 -0.57
N ALA A 56 9.02 -10.37 -0.08
CA ALA A 56 7.68 -10.73 -0.52
C ALA A 56 7.50 -10.61 -2.05
N ALA A 57 8.04 -9.55 -2.67
CA ALA A 57 8.00 -9.37 -4.13
C ALA A 57 8.79 -10.46 -4.88
N ALA A 58 9.94 -10.87 -4.34
CA ALA A 58 10.74 -11.94 -4.93
C ALA A 58 10.06 -13.31 -4.81
N VAL A 59 9.36 -13.56 -3.70
CA VAL A 59 8.57 -14.77 -3.49
C VAL A 59 7.45 -14.88 -4.51
N LEU A 60 6.76 -13.79 -4.84
CA LEU A 60 5.69 -13.77 -5.84
C LEU A 60 6.19 -14.07 -7.27
N ALA A 61 7.42 -13.68 -7.60
CA ALA A 61 8.04 -13.97 -8.89
C ALA A 61 8.73 -15.35 -8.95
N GLY A 62 8.76 -16.07 -7.81
CA GLY A 62 9.43 -17.36 -7.67
C GLY A 62 8.69 -18.53 -8.34
N ASP A 63 9.36 -19.69 -8.37
CA ASP A 63 8.81 -20.90 -8.99
C ASP A 63 7.57 -21.41 -8.22
N GLY A 64 6.54 -21.78 -8.98
CA GLY A 64 5.28 -22.32 -8.46
C GLY A 64 4.27 -21.28 -7.94
N VAL A 65 4.61 -20.00 -7.95
CA VAL A 65 3.74 -18.91 -7.44
C VAL A 65 3.61 -17.74 -8.41
N ALA A 66 4.10 -17.92 -9.64
CA ALA A 66 4.25 -16.81 -10.59
C ALA A 66 2.96 -16.05 -10.91
N SER A 67 1.79 -16.62 -10.63
CA SER A 67 0.49 -15.99 -10.91
C SER A 67 -0.45 -16.04 -9.71
N ALA A 68 -1.40 -15.11 -9.66
CA ALA A 68 -2.45 -15.09 -8.67
C ALA A 68 -3.72 -14.45 -9.22
N GLU A 69 -4.86 -14.79 -8.63
CA GLU A 69 -6.04 -13.97 -8.70
C GLU A 69 -5.86 -12.73 -7.84
N VAL A 70 -6.39 -11.60 -8.31
CA VAL A 70 -6.20 -10.28 -7.70
C VAL A 70 -7.56 -9.65 -7.43
N SER A 71 -7.71 -9.10 -6.23
CA SER A 71 -8.75 -8.12 -5.93
C SER A 71 -8.06 -6.86 -5.43
N THR A 72 -8.43 -5.71 -5.98
CA THR A 72 -7.84 -4.43 -5.59
C THR A 72 -8.93 -3.40 -5.31
N SER A 73 -8.65 -2.50 -4.39
CA SER A 73 -9.48 -1.32 -4.17
C SER A 73 -8.61 -0.09 -3.97
N MET A 74 -9.06 1.02 -4.51
CA MET A 74 -8.46 2.32 -4.31
C MET A 74 -9.51 3.26 -3.71
N GLU A 75 -9.23 3.77 -2.53
CA GLU A 75 -10.07 4.73 -1.81
C GLU A 75 -9.39 6.08 -1.83
N THR A 76 -10.05 7.08 -2.40
CA THR A 76 -9.58 8.47 -2.41
C THR A 76 -10.49 9.30 -1.51
N ALA A 77 -9.88 10.09 -0.63
CA ALA A 77 -10.58 11.05 0.21
C ALA A 77 -10.09 12.45 -0.14
N ALA A 78 -10.99 13.30 -0.65
CA ALA A 78 -10.73 14.70 -0.96
C ALA A 78 -11.99 15.53 -0.68
N GLY A 79 -11.84 16.69 -0.03
CA GLY A 79 -12.95 17.63 0.19
C GLY A 79 -14.15 17.06 0.94
N GLY A 80 -13.97 16.05 1.80
CA GLY A 80 -15.07 15.38 2.52
C GLY A 80 -15.78 14.28 1.74
N THR A 81 -15.46 14.09 0.46
CA THR A 81 -16.01 13.02 -0.37
C THR A 81 -15.04 11.83 -0.39
N ARG A 82 -15.57 10.62 -0.27
CA ARG A 82 -14.82 9.37 -0.41
C ARG A 82 -15.30 8.61 -1.65
N VAL A 83 -14.37 8.32 -2.53
CA VAL A 83 -14.61 7.53 -3.73
C VAL A 83 -13.85 6.22 -3.61
N THR A 84 -14.49 5.10 -3.96
CA THR A 84 -13.85 3.78 -3.96
C THR A 84 -13.98 3.13 -5.33
N ILE A 85 -12.84 2.88 -5.97
CA ILE A 85 -12.71 2.12 -7.21
C ILE A 85 -12.32 0.69 -6.84
N ARG A 86 -12.90 -0.31 -7.51
CA ARG A 86 -12.59 -1.72 -7.29
C ARG A 86 -12.17 -2.40 -8.56
N GLY A 87 -11.16 -3.26 -8.45
CA GLY A 87 -10.69 -4.10 -9.55
C GLY A 87 -10.63 -5.57 -9.14
N SER A 88 -10.85 -6.47 -10.08
CA SER A 88 -10.66 -7.91 -9.88
C SER A 88 -10.18 -8.57 -11.18
N GLY A 89 -9.37 -9.60 -11.05
CA GLY A 89 -8.83 -10.31 -12.20
C GLY A 89 -7.68 -11.22 -11.83
N ALA A 90 -6.69 -11.34 -12.72
CA ALA A 90 -5.53 -12.19 -12.50
C ALA A 90 -4.25 -11.54 -13.02
N TYR A 91 -3.13 -11.90 -12.42
CA TYR A 91 -1.83 -11.31 -12.70
C TYR A 91 -0.73 -12.38 -12.70
N ASP A 92 0.18 -12.29 -13.67
CA ASP A 92 1.42 -13.06 -13.75
C ASP A 92 2.59 -12.16 -13.31
N PHE A 93 3.14 -12.42 -12.13
CA PHE A 93 4.21 -11.61 -11.53
C PHE A 93 5.57 -11.82 -12.23
N ARG A 94 5.76 -12.95 -12.91
CA ARG A 94 6.98 -13.21 -13.67
C ARG A 94 6.96 -12.50 -15.01
N ALA A 95 5.84 -12.57 -15.72
CA ALA A 95 5.63 -11.84 -16.96
C ALA A 95 5.42 -10.34 -16.74
N GLY A 96 5.06 -9.91 -15.52
CA GLY A 96 4.69 -8.54 -15.23
C GLY A 96 3.41 -8.12 -15.95
N SER A 97 2.48 -9.04 -16.16
CA SER A 97 1.27 -8.77 -16.95
C SER A 97 0.03 -9.33 -16.28
N GLY A 98 -1.09 -8.62 -16.48
CA GLY A 98 -2.35 -8.99 -15.88
C GLY A 98 -3.55 -8.47 -16.65
N ARG A 99 -4.73 -8.97 -16.29
CA ARG A 99 -6.02 -8.47 -16.76
C ARG A 99 -6.92 -8.23 -15.56
N LEU A 100 -7.42 -7.00 -15.45
CA LEU A 100 -8.37 -6.61 -14.41
C LEU A 100 -9.66 -6.08 -15.04
N LYS A 101 -10.77 -6.34 -14.37
CA LYS A 101 -12.05 -5.67 -14.55
C LYS A 101 -12.17 -4.63 -13.45
N VAL A 102 -12.25 -3.37 -13.82
CA VAL A 102 -12.34 -2.24 -12.90
C VAL A 102 -13.74 -1.66 -12.93
N VAL A 103 -14.31 -1.46 -11.75
CA VAL A 103 -15.66 -0.91 -11.55
C VAL A 103 -15.50 0.45 -10.86
N LEU A 104 -16.00 1.47 -11.50
CA LEU A 104 -16.13 2.81 -10.94
C LEU A 104 -17.39 2.88 -10.08
N PRO A 105 -17.40 3.68 -9.02
CA PRO A 105 -18.63 3.95 -8.27
C PRO A 105 -19.63 4.69 -9.15
N PRO A 106 -20.93 4.66 -8.85
CA PRO A 106 -21.90 5.54 -9.44
C PRO A 106 -21.47 7.01 -9.28
N ASP A 107 -21.95 7.87 -10.13
CA ASP A 107 -21.77 9.32 -9.96
C ASP A 107 -22.40 9.84 -8.68
N ALA A 108 -22.19 11.11 -8.33
CA ALA A 108 -22.73 11.69 -7.11
C ALA A 108 -24.27 11.76 -7.09
N ALA A 109 -24.92 11.69 -8.25
CA ALA A 109 -26.37 11.64 -8.42
C ALA A 109 -26.93 10.21 -8.39
N GLY A 110 -26.04 9.19 -8.45
CA GLY A 110 -26.43 7.78 -8.46
C GLY A 110 -27.05 7.30 -9.76
N GLU A 111 -27.00 8.11 -10.83
CA GLU A 111 -27.78 7.87 -12.05
C GLU A 111 -26.99 7.20 -13.18
N GLU A 112 -25.64 7.21 -13.17
CA GLU A 112 -24.85 6.57 -14.22
C GLU A 112 -24.19 5.27 -13.76
N GLU A 113 -24.65 4.16 -14.31
CA GLU A 113 -23.96 2.88 -14.22
C GLU A 113 -22.80 2.86 -15.24
N HIS A 114 -21.60 3.20 -14.79
CA HIS A 114 -20.43 3.15 -15.65
C HIS A 114 -20.15 1.72 -16.12
N ARG A 115 -19.96 1.54 -17.42
CA ARG A 115 -19.52 0.25 -17.94
C ARG A 115 -18.17 -0.11 -17.29
N PRO A 116 -18.00 -1.36 -16.85
CA PRO A 116 -16.72 -1.79 -16.30
C PRO A 116 -15.59 -1.56 -17.31
N ILE A 117 -14.47 -1.05 -16.79
CA ILE A 117 -13.26 -0.87 -17.59
C ILE A 117 -12.53 -2.21 -17.62
N THR A 118 -12.08 -2.65 -18.77
CA THR A 118 -11.11 -3.73 -18.88
C THR A 118 -9.72 -3.12 -18.94
N GLU A 119 -8.87 -3.51 -18.00
CA GLU A 119 -7.46 -3.12 -17.97
C GLU A 119 -6.57 -4.31 -18.30
N LEU A 120 -5.61 -4.11 -19.21
CA LEU A 120 -4.50 -5.01 -19.42
C LEU A 120 -3.22 -4.30 -18.97
N LEU A 121 -2.55 -4.94 -18.03
CA LEU A 121 -1.29 -4.46 -17.48
C LEU A 121 -0.15 -5.20 -18.18
N ALA A 122 0.87 -4.44 -18.58
CA ALA A 122 2.09 -4.96 -19.17
C ALA A 122 3.29 -4.10 -18.68
N PRO A 123 4.53 -4.60 -18.77
CA PRO A 123 5.69 -3.81 -18.37
C PRO A 123 5.73 -2.44 -19.06
N GLY A 124 5.63 -1.36 -18.29
CA GLY A 124 5.64 0.01 -18.78
C GLY A 124 4.38 0.49 -19.50
N ALA A 125 3.32 -0.33 -19.60
CA ALA A 125 2.11 0.04 -20.32
C ALA A 125 0.82 -0.42 -19.63
N LEU A 126 -0.19 0.44 -19.66
CA LEU A 126 -1.56 0.13 -19.27
C LEU A 126 -2.46 0.31 -20.50
N TYR A 127 -3.27 -0.69 -20.80
CA TYR A 127 -4.28 -0.64 -21.84
C TYR A 127 -5.66 -0.66 -21.20
N MET A 128 -6.53 0.25 -21.60
CA MET A 128 -7.88 0.36 -21.05
C MET A 128 -8.92 0.34 -22.16
N MET A 129 -9.95 -0.45 -21.99
CA MET A 129 -11.17 -0.43 -22.82
C MET A 129 -12.32 0.14 -22.00
N ASN A 130 -13.23 0.87 -22.65
CA ASN A 130 -14.32 1.61 -22.00
C ASN A 130 -13.83 2.76 -21.10
N ARG A 131 -12.73 3.40 -21.45
CA ARG A 131 -12.17 4.54 -20.72
C ARG A 131 -11.74 5.64 -21.69
N GLY A 132 -12.09 6.88 -21.36
CA GLY A 132 -11.74 8.09 -22.11
C GLY A 132 -12.93 8.69 -22.85
N ALA A 133 -13.19 9.99 -22.62
CA ALA A 133 -14.22 10.72 -23.36
C ALA A 133 -13.85 10.77 -24.84
N GLY A 134 -14.82 10.52 -25.73
CA GLY A 134 -14.59 10.51 -27.16
C GLY A 134 -13.91 9.26 -27.73
N VAL A 135 -13.52 8.29 -26.90
CA VAL A 135 -12.92 7.04 -27.37
C VAL A 135 -14.03 6.06 -27.79
N PRO A 136 -13.99 5.50 -29.04
CA PRO A 136 -14.93 4.47 -29.45
C PRO A 136 -14.88 3.24 -28.53
N ALA A 137 -16.03 2.63 -28.28
CA ALA A 137 -16.16 1.52 -27.31
C ALA A 137 -15.38 0.24 -27.70
N ASP A 138 -15.02 0.09 -28.97
CA ASP A 138 -14.25 -1.02 -29.53
C ASP A 138 -12.74 -0.74 -29.56
N LYS A 139 -12.29 0.42 -29.09
CA LYS A 139 -10.89 0.83 -29.08
C LYS A 139 -10.28 0.79 -27.67
N TRP A 140 -9.00 0.52 -27.67
CA TRP A 140 -8.15 0.55 -26.47
C TRP A 140 -7.43 1.89 -26.34
N VAL A 141 -7.36 2.40 -25.15
CA VAL A 141 -6.44 3.49 -24.78
C VAL A 141 -5.17 2.87 -24.24
N ARG A 142 -4.02 3.26 -24.78
CA ARG A 142 -2.71 2.86 -24.26
C ARG A 142 -2.08 4.03 -23.52
N ILE A 143 -1.64 3.76 -22.30
CA ILE A 143 -0.91 4.72 -21.45
C ILE A 143 0.50 4.16 -21.20
N ASP A 144 1.51 4.99 -21.38
CA ASP A 144 2.86 4.72 -20.93
C ASP A 144 2.94 5.05 -19.43
N THR A 145 3.04 4.01 -18.59
CA THR A 145 3.06 4.19 -17.13
C THR A 145 4.36 4.83 -16.64
N THR A 146 5.40 4.85 -17.46
CA THR A 146 6.68 5.50 -17.12
C THR A 146 6.65 7.01 -17.36
N ALA A 147 5.69 7.48 -18.16
CA ALA A 147 5.45 8.90 -18.41
C ALA A 147 4.49 9.53 -17.37
N LEU A 148 3.79 8.71 -16.56
CA LEU A 148 2.95 9.21 -15.48
C LEU A 148 3.82 9.65 -14.30
N GLU A 149 3.52 10.81 -13.71
CA GLU A 149 4.25 11.33 -12.54
C GLU A 149 4.22 10.40 -11.34
N ASP A 150 3.14 9.66 -11.18
CA ASP A 150 2.97 8.69 -10.09
C ASP A 150 3.34 7.25 -10.47
N GLY A 151 3.84 7.02 -11.68
CA GLY A 151 4.17 5.69 -12.18
C GLY A 151 2.98 4.72 -12.17
N ASN A 152 1.76 5.23 -12.27
CA ASN A 152 0.51 4.47 -12.17
C ASN A 152 0.27 3.83 -10.81
N LEU A 153 0.77 4.43 -9.72
CA LEU A 153 0.43 3.97 -8.37
C LEU A 153 -0.97 4.43 -7.94
N VAL A 154 -1.46 5.55 -8.50
CA VAL A 154 -2.73 6.21 -8.09
C VAL A 154 -3.60 6.57 -9.29
N THR A 155 -3.02 7.05 -10.40
CA THR A 155 -3.74 7.69 -11.51
C THR A 155 -4.62 6.72 -12.30
N GLY A 156 -4.21 5.47 -12.47
CA GLY A 156 -4.95 4.48 -13.27
C GLY A 156 -6.27 4.01 -12.65
N GLY A 157 -6.54 4.35 -11.40
CA GLY A 157 -7.75 3.92 -10.69
C GLY A 157 -7.54 2.63 -9.87
N VAL A 158 -6.59 1.80 -10.24
CA VAL A 158 -6.10 0.67 -9.42
C VAL A 158 -4.59 0.61 -9.50
N THR A 159 -3.94 0.26 -8.39
CA THR A 159 -2.48 0.08 -8.36
C THR A 159 -2.11 -1.24 -9.05
N ASP A 160 -1.13 -1.21 -9.92
CA ASP A 160 -0.55 -2.42 -10.51
C ASP A 160 -0.10 -3.38 -9.40
N PRO A 161 -0.55 -4.64 -9.37
CA PRO A 161 -0.20 -5.61 -8.33
C PRO A 161 1.30 -5.87 -8.18
N LEU A 162 2.05 -5.83 -9.29
CA LEU A 162 3.51 -5.98 -9.26
C LEU A 162 4.15 -4.73 -8.64
N ALA A 163 3.73 -3.52 -9.03
CA ALA A 163 4.22 -2.29 -8.44
C ALA A 163 3.92 -2.21 -6.94
N ALA A 164 2.72 -2.65 -6.52
CA ALA A 164 2.36 -2.74 -5.11
C ALA A 164 3.29 -3.69 -4.31
N ALA A 165 3.62 -4.84 -4.86
CA ALA A 165 4.54 -5.78 -4.23
C ALA A 165 6.00 -5.26 -4.24
N GLU A 166 6.47 -4.74 -5.36
CA GLU A 166 7.83 -4.24 -5.55
C GLU A 166 8.11 -2.99 -4.71
N LEU A 167 7.09 -2.19 -4.37
CA LEU A 167 7.21 -1.07 -3.44
C LEU A 167 7.70 -1.51 -2.06
N LEU A 168 7.36 -2.73 -1.63
CA LEU A 168 7.83 -3.30 -0.36
C LEU A 168 9.35 -3.53 -0.31
N ARG A 169 10.06 -3.56 -1.45
CA ARG A 169 11.55 -3.59 -1.45
C ARG A 169 12.17 -2.35 -0.83
N GLY A 170 11.41 -1.25 -0.80
CA GLY A 170 11.78 -0.02 -0.12
C GLY A 170 11.53 -0.04 1.39
N ALA A 171 11.01 -1.12 1.95
CA ALA A 171 10.64 -1.21 3.36
C ALA A 171 11.82 -0.86 4.29
N GLY A 172 11.56 0.05 5.22
CA GLY A 172 12.50 0.55 6.22
C GLY A 172 12.09 0.12 7.63
N ALA A 173 11.48 1.02 8.38
CA ALA A 173 10.98 0.71 9.71
C ALA A 173 9.77 -0.22 9.60
N VAL A 174 9.91 -1.48 10.06
CA VAL A 174 8.87 -2.50 10.03
C VAL A 174 8.66 -3.09 11.41
N THR A 175 7.41 -3.22 11.81
CA THR A 175 7.00 -3.84 13.07
C THR A 175 6.10 -5.03 12.74
N TYR A 176 6.38 -6.15 13.36
CA TYR A 176 5.45 -7.28 13.39
C TYR A 176 4.29 -6.94 14.34
N VAL A 177 3.07 -7.04 13.84
CA VAL A 177 1.85 -6.69 14.58
C VAL A 177 1.23 -7.90 15.24
N GLY A 178 1.33 -9.07 14.60
CA GLY A 178 0.72 -10.32 15.07
C GLY A 178 0.19 -11.15 13.89
N GLU A 179 -0.54 -12.20 14.21
CA GLU A 179 -1.24 -13.04 13.24
C GLU A 179 -2.70 -12.59 13.09
N THR A 180 -3.26 -12.80 11.92
CA THR A 180 -4.66 -12.53 11.61
C THR A 180 -5.12 -13.43 10.46
N ASP A 181 -6.39 -13.41 10.12
CA ASP A 181 -6.94 -14.10 8.95
C ASP A 181 -7.11 -13.13 7.78
N VAL A 182 -6.75 -13.60 6.58
CA VAL A 182 -7.05 -12.93 5.31
C VAL A 182 -7.65 -13.96 4.37
N ALA A 183 -8.96 -13.84 4.12
CA ALA A 183 -9.71 -14.74 3.24
C ALA A 183 -9.55 -16.23 3.60
N GLY A 184 -9.64 -16.57 4.90
CA GLY A 184 -9.55 -17.93 5.41
C GLY A 184 -8.12 -18.48 5.52
N VAL A 185 -7.10 -17.62 5.38
CA VAL A 185 -5.69 -18.00 5.52
C VAL A 185 -5.07 -17.23 6.67
N THR A 186 -4.44 -17.93 7.62
CA THR A 186 -3.64 -17.30 8.68
C THR A 186 -2.42 -16.63 8.08
N VAL A 187 -2.21 -15.37 8.41
CA VAL A 187 -1.13 -14.54 7.88
C VAL A 187 -0.45 -13.76 8.98
N ARG A 188 0.83 -13.47 8.80
CA ARG A 188 1.60 -12.56 9.63
C ARG A 188 1.43 -11.13 9.15
N HIS A 189 0.97 -10.26 10.01
CA HIS A 189 0.76 -8.85 9.74
C HIS A 189 2.00 -8.03 10.12
N TYR A 190 2.48 -7.27 9.17
CA TYR A 190 3.58 -6.32 9.32
C TYR A 190 3.10 -4.92 8.98
N ARG A 191 3.52 -3.94 9.75
CA ARG A 191 3.27 -2.51 9.51
C ARG A 191 4.59 -1.78 9.39
N GLY A 192 4.68 -0.86 8.46
CA GLY A 192 5.91 -0.11 8.26
C GLY A 192 5.78 1.03 7.28
N THR A 193 6.93 1.51 6.82
CA THR A 193 7.04 2.51 5.77
C THR A 193 7.99 2.03 4.68
N ALA A 194 7.68 2.35 3.42
CA ALA A 194 8.53 2.08 2.26
C ALA A 194 8.99 3.39 1.62
N ASP A 195 10.27 3.49 1.27
CA ASP A 195 10.79 4.58 0.46
C ASP A 195 10.68 4.23 -1.03
N ILE A 196 9.94 5.05 -1.80
CA ILE A 196 9.69 4.81 -3.24
C ILE A 196 11.01 4.81 -4.02
N GLY A 197 11.93 5.71 -3.71
CA GLY A 197 13.22 5.80 -4.40
C GLY A 197 14.10 4.58 -4.16
N ARG A 198 14.10 4.04 -2.93
CA ARG A 198 14.77 2.77 -2.60
C ARG A 198 14.10 1.61 -3.32
N ALA A 199 12.77 1.56 -3.29
CA ALA A 199 12.02 0.54 -4.02
C ALA A 199 12.36 0.55 -5.51
N ALA A 200 12.35 1.71 -6.16
CA ALA A 200 12.71 1.87 -7.57
C ALA A 200 14.10 1.32 -7.91
N ARG A 201 15.10 1.57 -7.04
CA ARG A 201 16.48 1.05 -7.25
C ARG A 201 16.57 -0.47 -7.13
N LEU A 202 15.76 -1.06 -6.25
CA LEU A 202 15.79 -2.50 -5.94
C LEU A 202 14.76 -3.31 -6.73
N ALA A 203 13.84 -2.64 -7.40
CA ALA A 203 12.74 -3.25 -8.15
C ALA A 203 13.24 -4.09 -9.32
N GLY A 204 12.50 -5.14 -9.63
CA GLY A 204 12.66 -5.93 -10.84
C GLY A 204 12.39 -5.10 -12.11
N PRO A 205 12.80 -5.61 -13.30
CA PRO A 205 12.69 -4.87 -14.56
C PRO A 205 11.26 -4.38 -14.86
N GLY A 206 10.24 -5.18 -14.54
CA GLY A 206 8.83 -4.89 -14.84
C GLY A 206 8.24 -3.69 -14.10
N ALA A 207 8.78 -3.34 -12.91
CA ALA A 207 8.25 -2.22 -12.10
C ALA A 207 9.25 -1.06 -11.94
N ARG A 208 10.53 -1.27 -12.28
CA ARG A 208 11.61 -0.30 -12.01
C ARG A 208 11.35 1.07 -12.60
N ALA A 209 10.95 1.14 -13.86
CA ALA A 209 10.75 2.40 -14.57
C ALA A 209 9.55 3.17 -14.00
N ALA A 210 8.42 2.49 -13.76
CA ALA A 210 7.23 3.08 -13.16
C ALA A 210 7.50 3.59 -11.74
N LEU A 211 8.14 2.78 -10.88
CA LEU A 211 8.54 3.23 -9.54
C LEU A 211 9.58 4.36 -9.60
N GLY A 212 10.42 4.40 -10.64
CA GLY A 212 11.35 5.50 -10.89
C GLY A 212 10.65 6.81 -11.23
N ALA A 213 9.58 6.78 -12.00
CA ALA A 213 8.72 7.94 -12.27
C ALA A 213 8.02 8.39 -10.97
N ALA A 214 7.41 7.46 -10.24
CA ALA A 214 6.78 7.73 -8.95
C ALA A 214 7.75 8.38 -7.95
N ALA A 215 9.00 7.92 -7.87
CA ALA A 215 10.00 8.49 -6.97
C ALA A 215 10.35 9.96 -7.29
N LYS A 216 10.09 10.42 -8.51
CA LYS A 216 10.28 11.81 -8.93
C LYS A 216 9.03 12.66 -8.71
N GLY A 217 7.83 12.10 -8.99
CA GLY A 217 6.57 12.83 -8.95
C GLY A 217 5.97 12.96 -7.54
N PHE A 218 6.14 11.97 -6.67
CA PHE A 218 5.62 12.08 -5.31
C PHE A 218 6.43 13.06 -4.46
N ARG A 219 5.75 14.02 -3.83
CA ARG A 219 6.38 14.94 -2.86
C ARG A 219 6.86 14.21 -1.61
N THR A 220 6.08 13.24 -1.14
CA THR A 220 6.42 12.40 0.02
C THR A 220 6.81 11.02 -0.47
N ARG A 221 8.10 10.69 -0.40
CA ARG A 221 8.64 9.40 -0.84
C ARG A 221 8.41 8.26 0.13
N THR A 222 8.01 8.56 1.36
CA THR A 222 7.73 7.57 2.40
C THR A 222 6.26 7.18 2.37
N VAL A 223 5.99 5.93 2.07
CA VAL A 223 4.65 5.36 1.95
C VAL A 223 4.39 4.42 3.13
N PRO A 224 3.46 4.75 4.04
CA PRO A 224 3.01 3.81 5.06
C PRO A 224 2.34 2.61 4.43
N PHE A 225 2.60 1.42 4.99
CA PHE A 225 1.96 0.19 4.54
C PHE A 225 1.56 -0.73 5.68
N ASP A 226 0.60 -1.61 5.37
CA ASP A 226 0.29 -2.84 6.10
C ASP A 226 0.47 -4.01 5.11
N ALA A 227 1.32 -4.99 5.43
CA ALA A 227 1.59 -6.17 4.62
C ALA A 227 1.25 -7.45 5.37
N TYR A 228 0.65 -8.41 4.68
CA TYR A 228 0.15 -9.65 5.25
C TYR A 228 0.73 -10.82 4.46
N LEU A 229 1.57 -11.60 5.11
CA LEU A 229 2.33 -12.69 4.51
C LEU A 229 1.90 -14.04 5.07
N ASP A 230 1.66 -15.02 4.23
CA ASP A 230 1.41 -16.39 4.67
C ASP A 230 2.69 -17.09 5.18
N GLU A 231 2.56 -18.33 5.62
CA GLU A 231 3.67 -19.13 6.15
C GLU A 231 4.82 -19.31 5.14
N GLN A 232 4.49 -19.34 3.84
CA GLN A 232 5.45 -19.43 2.75
C GLN A 232 6.10 -18.07 2.41
N GLY A 233 5.73 -17.00 3.09
CA GLY A 233 6.20 -15.65 2.83
C GLY A 233 5.57 -14.99 1.60
N ARG A 234 4.51 -15.59 1.02
CA ARG A 234 3.78 -15.00 -0.10
C ARG A 234 2.92 -13.83 0.41
N LEU A 235 2.94 -12.74 -0.32
CA LEU A 235 2.09 -11.60 -0.06
C LEU A 235 0.62 -11.98 -0.35
N ARG A 236 -0.22 -11.95 0.68
CA ARG A 236 -1.67 -12.19 0.58
C ARG A 236 -2.46 -10.89 0.47
N LYS A 237 -1.97 -9.86 1.17
CA LYS A 237 -2.60 -8.54 1.14
C LYS A 237 -1.54 -7.48 1.39
N VAL A 238 -1.66 -6.37 0.71
CA VAL A 238 -0.92 -5.15 1.03
C VAL A 238 -1.86 -3.95 0.96
N ARG A 239 -1.69 -3.03 1.87
CA ARG A 239 -2.39 -1.74 1.91
C ARG A 239 -1.36 -0.63 1.98
N HIS A 240 -1.36 0.25 1.00
CA HIS A 240 -0.51 1.44 0.96
C HIS A 240 -1.35 2.70 1.19
N ARG A 241 -0.76 3.70 1.83
CA ARG A 241 -1.35 5.03 2.00
C ARG A 241 -0.47 6.04 1.30
N PHE A 242 -0.96 6.57 0.19
CA PHE A 242 -0.28 7.60 -0.58
C PHE A 242 -0.83 8.97 -0.19
N SER A 243 0.08 9.95 -0.05
CA SER A 243 -0.28 11.36 -0.04
C SER A 243 0.12 11.94 -1.38
N PHE A 244 -0.86 12.25 -2.19
CA PHE A 244 -0.67 12.75 -3.55
C PHE A 244 -1.26 14.15 -3.66
N ALA A 245 -0.49 15.08 -4.15
CA ALA A 245 -0.92 16.44 -4.39
C ALA A 245 -0.51 16.82 -5.81
N ASN A 246 -1.49 16.93 -6.68
CA ASN A 246 -1.39 17.74 -7.88
C ASN A 246 -1.62 19.21 -7.52
N GLU A 247 -1.94 20.07 -8.43
CA GLU A 247 -2.13 21.52 -8.25
C GLU A 247 -3.20 21.95 -7.20
N GLY A 248 -3.72 21.00 -6.40
CA GLY A 248 -4.74 21.18 -5.38
C GLY A 248 -4.31 20.74 -3.97
N PRO A 249 -5.24 20.68 -3.01
CA PRO A 249 -4.99 20.15 -1.67
C PRO A 249 -4.58 18.68 -1.76
N ALA A 250 -3.65 18.26 -0.88
CA ALA A 250 -3.19 16.87 -0.83
C ALA A 250 -4.38 15.92 -0.62
N ALA A 251 -4.53 14.95 -1.53
CA ALA A 251 -5.47 13.86 -1.38
C ALA A 251 -4.78 12.66 -0.73
N GLU A 252 -5.46 12.02 0.21
CA GLU A 252 -5.06 10.72 0.72
C GLU A 252 -5.67 9.64 -0.17
N VAL A 253 -4.82 8.77 -0.68
CA VAL A 253 -5.23 7.62 -1.48
C VAL A 253 -4.79 6.34 -0.77
N VAL A 254 -5.74 5.48 -0.47
CA VAL A 254 -5.50 4.18 0.13
C VAL A 254 -5.70 3.10 -0.92
N SER A 255 -4.61 2.46 -1.31
CA SER A 255 -4.65 1.31 -2.21
C SER A 255 -4.55 0.02 -1.41
N THR A 256 -5.42 -0.93 -1.71
CA THR A 256 -5.40 -2.28 -1.13
C THR A 256 -5.37 -3.31 -2.24
N THR A 257 -4.40 -4.21 -2.22
CA THR A 257 -4.28 -5.36 -3.13
C THR A 257 -4.37 -6.65 -2.34
N LEU A 258 -5.23 -7.55 -2.75
CA LEU A 258 -5.44 -8.89 -2.21
C LEU A 258 -5.05 -9.93 -3.27
N LEU A 259 -4.27 -10.93 -2.88
CA LEU A 259 -3.77 -11.99 -3.74
C LEU A 259 -4.21 -13.36 -3.22
N TYR A 260 -4.79 -14.16 -4.11
CA TYR A 260 -5.29 -15.50 -3.81
C TYR A 260 -5.22 -16.39 -5.05
N GLY A 261 -5.62 -17.66 -4.99
CA GLY A 261 -5.63 -18.55 -6.15
C GLY A 261 -4.25 -18.67 -6.83
N PHE A 262 -3.16 -18.72 -6.06
CA PHE A 262 -1.80 -18.77 -6.60
C PHE A 262 -1.58 -19.96 -7.53
N GLY A 263 -0.86 -19.72 -8.64
CA GLY A 263 -0.57 -20.72 -9.66
C GLY A 263 -1.68 -20.88 -10.71
N ALA A 264 -2.77 -20.13 -10.63
CA ALA A 264 -3.80 -20.15 -11.65
C ALA A 264 -3.24 -19.67 -13.01
N PRO A 265 -3.53 -20.34 -14.14
CA PRO A 265 -3.04 -19.92 -15.43
C PRO A 265 -3.53 -18.52 -15.81
N VAL A 266 -2.63 -17.63 -16.18
CA VAL A 266 -2.95 -16.29 -16.64
C VAL A 266 -2.53 -16.12 -18.09
N THR A 267 -3.44 -15.74 -18.95
CA THR A 267 -3.15 -15.43 -20.34
C THR A 267 -3.59 -13.99 -20.63
N VAL A 268 -2.63 -13.13 -20.92
CA VAL A 268 -2.87 -11.74 -21.34
C VAL A 268 -2.53 -11.63 -22.83
N ARG A 269 -3.52 -11.23 -23.63
CA ARG A 269 -3.31 -10.88 -25.02
C ARG A 269 -3.46 -9.38 -25.17
N LEU A 270 -2.37 -8.72 -25.55
CA LEU A 270 -2.38 -7.28 -25.79
C LEU A 270 -3.12 -6.98 -27.09
N PRO A 271 -3.78 -5.81 -27.23
CA PRO A 271 -4.45 -5.40 -28.43
C PRO A 271 -3.46 -5.18 -29.58
N HIS A 272 -3.91 -5.36 -30.81
CA HIS A 272 -3.15 -4.97 -31.98
C HIS A 272 -3.12 -3.44 -32.12
N ASP A 273 -2.10 -2.90 -32.76
CA ASP A 273 -1.96 -1.44 -32.98
C ASP A 273 -3.20 -0.81 -33.62
N ARG A 274 -3.84 -1.51 -34.57
CA ARG A 274 -5.09 -1.06 -35.21
C ARG A 274 -6.28 -0.91 -34.26
N ASP A 275 -6.23 -1.58 -33.10
CA ASP A 275 -7.27 -1.56 -32.09
C ASP A 275 -7.00 -0.51 -31.01
N ILE A 276 -5.84 0.18 -31.09
CA ILE A 276 -5.46 1.27 -30.19
C ILE A 276 -5.97 2.58 -30.77
N TYR A 277 -6.61 3.37 -29.93
CA TYR A 277 -7.05 4.72 -30.28
C TYR A 277 -5.85 5.67 -30.37
N THR A 278 -5.74 6.37 -31.49
CA THR A 278 -4.67 7.31 -31.79
C THR A 278 -5.11 8.77 -31.80
N GLY A 279 -6.39 9.03 -31.54
CA GLY A 279 -6.93 10.39 -31.46
C GLY A 279 -6.62 11.05 -30.10
N GLU A 280 -6.92 12.33 -30.00
CA GLU A 280 -6.83 13.06 -28.74
C GLU A 280 -7.96 12.58 -27.80
N ILE A 281 -7.58 12.32 -26.54
CA ILE A 281 -8.53 11.99 -25.48
C ILE A 281 -8.94 13.30 -24.84
N GLU A 282 -10.22 13.65 -24.92
CA GLU A 282 -10.75 14.80 -24.20
C GLU A 282 -10.59 14.54 -22.69
N GLN A 283 -9.79 15.37 -22.03
CA GLN A 283 -9.74 15.37 -20.58
C GLN A 283 -11.07 15.91 -20.09
N GLY A 284 -11.93 15.02 -19.61
CA GLY A 284 -13.18 15.42 -18.97
C GLY A 284 -12.86 16.43 -17.87
N ARG A 285 -13.48 17.61 -17.97
CA ARG A 285 -13.44 18.58 -16.86
C ARG A 285 -14.08 17.88 -15.65
N ALA A 286 -13.24 17.67 -14.60
CA ALA A 286 -13.69 17.20 -13.30
C ALA A 286 -14.57 18.25 -12.62
#